data_01dbed1c3a4f91896987eae396a0c277
#
_entry.id   01dbed1c3a4f91896987eae396a0c277
#
_cell.length_a   1.000
_cell.length_b   1.000
_cell.length_c   1.000
_cell.angle_alpha   90.00
_cell.angle_beta   90.00
_cell.angle_gamma   90.00
#
_symmetry.space_group_name_H-M   'P 1'
#
loop_
_entity.id
_entity.type
_entity.pdbx_description
1 polymer ?
#
loop_
_entity_poly.entity_id
_entity_poly.type
_entity_poly.pdbx_seq_one_letter_code
_entity_poly.pdbx_strand_id
1 'polypeptide(L)'
;MRLGRWLVALCLSACCVLAQAEVVRVRAYDDIIASGVLKVAMYQDFPPYSFVVDGQPRGVDVDMARELADGLGLKLDVLWVAPDETLDDDLRNFIWKGHYLRPNVLADVMLRVPYDREFSYKRNELGELINELVVMFGPYQRERWQSAFDDRRLKEVPTVAVFQYHPVGVEVESVPSFYLSSVFGGRMSKMLHHYPSPQAAFAAMQAGEVDATMAMRGEIDWLLKQANDSHLKLAENAYPDMGKQVWDLGMAVHESNRQLAYALEGVLEPMITEGRLAKIYAGYGLRYELPGLYQDVENEMAAGN
;
A
#
# COMPACT_ATOMS: atom_id res chain seq x y z
N MET A 1 -54.14 -8.97 -42.90
CA MET A 1 -53.08 -7.99 -42.52
C MET A 1 -53.12 -7.53 -41.05
N ARG A 2 -53.80 -8.17 -40.10
CA ARG A 2 -53.85 -7.74 -38.69
C ARG A 2 -53.07 -8.66 -37.71
N LEU A 3 -52.73 -9.90 -38.08
CA LEU A 3 -51.99 -10.81 -37.25
C LEU A 3 -50.46 -10.50 -37.14
N GLY A 4 -49.87 -9.97 -38.21
CA GLY A 4 -48.43 -9.68 -38.23
C GLY A 4 -47.99 -8.51 -37.35
N ARG A 5 -48.90 -7.59 -36.99
CA ARG A 5 -48.60 -6.42 -36.12
C ARG A 5 -48.50 -6.78 -34.63
N TRP A 6 -49.20 -7.85 -34.21
CA TRP A 6 -49.17 -8.31 -32.80
C TRP A 6 -47.92 -9.13 -32.48
N LEU A 7 -47.38 -9.86 -33.45
CA LEU A 7 -46.14 -10.63 -33.29
C LEU A 7 -44.91 -9.72 -33.19
N VAL A 8 -44.86 -8.61 -33.91
CA VAL A 8 -43.77 -7.63 -33.83
C VAL A 8 -43.83 -6.87 -32.51
N ALA A 9 -44.99 -6.55 -31.98
CA ALA A 9 -45.13 -5.92 -30.65
C ALA A 9 -44.70 -6.86 -29.51
N LEU A 10 -44.96 -8.16 -29.63
CA LEU A 10 -44.55 -9.16 -28.61
C LEU A 10 -43.03 -9.37 -28.60
N CYS A 11 -42.38 -9.35 -29.76
CA CYS A 11 -40.89 -9.46 -29.84
C CYS A 11 -40.18 -8.22 -29.32
N LEU A 12 -40.75 -7.01 -29.52
CA LEU A 12 -40.16 -5.78 -28.95
C LEU A 12 -40.31 -5.70 -27.43
N SER A 13 -41.39 -6.26 -26.86
CA SER A 13 -41.54 -6.33 -25.38
C SER A 13 -40.65 -7.35 -24.74
N ALA A 14 -40.23 -8.41 -25.45
CA ALA A 14 -39.32 -9.43 -24.90
C ALA A 14 -37.84 -8.98 -24.86
N CYS A 15 -37.45 -8.01 -25.71
CA CYS A 15 -36.07 -7.48 -25.72
C CYS A 15 -35.77 -6.43 -24.63
N CYS A 16 -36.78 -5.91 -23.94
CA CYS A 16 -36.58 -4.89 -22.91
C CYS A 16 -36.31 -5.45 -21.48
N VAL A 17 -36.21 -6.78 -21.29
CA VAL A 17 -36.15 -7.37 -19.96
C VAL A 17 -34.71 -7.76 -19.54
N LEU A 18 -33.67 -7.53 -20.34
CA LEU A 18 -32.33 -8.05 -20.06
C LEU A 18 -31.24 -7.01 -19.79
N ALA A 19 -31.58 -5.76 -19.55
CA ALA A 19 -30.62 -4.81 -19.00
C ALA A 19 -30.88 -4.66 -17.50
N GLN A 20 -30.74 -5.74 -16.74
CA GLN A 20 -30.47 -5.60 -15.31
C GLN A 20 -29.05 -5.08 -15.21
N ALA A 21 -28.89 -3.84 -14.80
CA ALA A 21 -27.62 -3.34 -14.32
C ALA A 21 -27.17 -4.30 -13.22
N GLU A 22 -26.10 -5.05 -13.46
CA GLU A 22 -25.51 -5.93 -12.47
C GLU A 22 -25.08 -5.03 -11.30
N VAL A 23 -25.82 -5.13 -10.20
CA VAL A 23 -25.54 -4.33 -9.00
C VAL A 23 -24.21 -4.80 -8.46
N VAL A 24 -23.25 -3.89 -8.34
CA VAL A 24 -21.97 -4.13 -7.65
C VAL A 24 -22.28 -4.76 -6.30
N ARG A 25 -21.83 -5.98 -6.09
CA ARG A 25 -22.10 -6.72 -4.87
C ARG A 25 -20.81 -7.06 -4.14
N VAL A 26 -20.67 -6.52 -2.93
CA VAL A 26 -19.68 -6.99 -1.97
C VAL A 26 -20.00 -8.44 -1.62
N ARG A 27 -19.06 -9.35 -1.75
CA ARG A 27 -19.22 -10.75 -1.39
C ARG A 27 -19.31 -10.88 0.14
N ALA A 28 -20.29 -11.63 0.65
CA ALA A 28 -20.33 -11.96 2.08
C ALA A 28 -19.23 -12.97 2.44
N TYR A 29 -18.86 -13.05 3.71
CA TYR A 29 -17.84 -13.98 4.20
C TYR A 29 -18.12 -15.43 3.77
N ASP A 30 -19.35 -15.91 3.93
CA ASP A 30 -19.74 -17.28 3.55
C ASP A 30 -19.59 -17.51 2.02
N ASP A 31 -19.90 -16.49 1.20
CA ASP A 31 -19.74 -16.56 -0.25
C ASP A 31 -18.24 -16.64 -0.63
N ILE A 32 -17.38 -15.93 0.11
CA ILE A 32 -15.91 -15.97 -0.09
C ILE A 32 -15.40 -17.38 0.22
N ILE A 33 -15.74 -17.92 1.39
CA ILE A 33 -15.34 -19.28 1.81
C ILE A 33 -15.86 -20.33 0.82
N ALA A 34 -17.13 -20.24 0.43
CA ALA A 34 -17.75 -21.17 -0.51
C ALA A 34 -17.10 -21.11 -1.91
N SER A 35 -16.62 -19.95 -2.32
CA SER A 35 -15.92 -19.77 -3.61
C SER A 35 -14.53 -20.42 -3.65
N GLY A 36 -13.91 -20.67 -2.49
CA GLY A 36 -12.52 -21.14 -2.38
C GLY A 36 -11.47 -20.13 -2.82
N VAL A 37 -11.82 -18.83 -2.96
CA VAL A 37 -10.93 -17.77 -3.46
C VAL A 37 -11.04 -16.52 -2.64
N LEU A 38 -9.89 -15.99 -2.19
CA LEU A 38 -9.73 -14.68 -1.57
C LEU A 38 -9.21 -13.69 -2.62
N LYS A 39 -9.97 -12.63 -2.92
CA LYS A 39 -9.56 -11.54 -3.81
C LYS A 39 -8.89 -10.44 -3.01
N VAL A 40 -7.61 -10.20 -3.27
CA VAL A 40 -6.81 -9.23 -2.55
C VAL A 40 -6.39 -8.10 -3.49
N ALA A 41 -6.81 -6.87 -3.18
CA ALA A 41 -6.36 -5.68 -3.87
C ALA A 41 -4.98 -5.26 -3.37
N MET A 42 -4.05 -5.06 -4.31
CA MET A 42 -2.72 -4.54 -4.05
C MET A 42 -2.20 -3.74 -5.24
N TYR A 43 -1.34 -2.77 -4.96
CA TYR A 43 -0.83 -1.87 -6.00
C TYR A 43 0.01 -2.61 -7.03
N GLN A 44 -0.18 -2.24 -8.29
CA GLN A 44 0.61 -2.76 -9.39
C GLN A 44 1.97 -2.02 -9.45
N ASP A 45 3.02 -2.73 -9.91
CA ASP A 45 4.35 -2.16 -10.15
C ASP A 45 4.94 -1.39 -8.96
N PHE A 46 4.72 -1.93 -7.76
CA PHE A 46 5.14 -1.34 -6.49
C PHE A 46 6.18 -2.21 -5.74
N PRO A 47 7.39 -2.41 -6.30
CA PRO A 47 8.44 -3.16 -5.62
C PRO A 47 8.97 -2.38 -4.40
N PRO A 48 9.30 -3.09 -3.30
CA PRO A 48 9.38 -4.53 -3.11
C PRO A 48 8.07 -5.19 -2.66
N TYR A 49 6.97 -4.47 -2.62
CA TYR A 49 5.73 -4.92 -1.98
C TYR A 49 4.87 -5.78 -2.91
N SER A 50 4.55 -5.29 -4.11
CA SER A 50 3.69 -5.99 -5.06
C SER A 50 4.06 -5.61 -6.50
N PHE A 51 4.52 -6.58 -7.27
CA PHE A 51 4.98 -6.40 -8.65
C PHE A 51 4.92 -7.72 -9.41
N VAL A 52 5.24 -7.70 -10.70
CA VAL A 52 5.21 -8.89 -11.56
C VAL A 52 6.60 -9.20 -12.09
N VAL A 53 7.04 -10.45 -11.97
CA VAL A 53 8.27 -10.96 -12.59
C VAL A 53 7.91 -12.20 -13.42
N ASP A 54 8.26 -12.19 -14.68
CA ASP A 54 7.99 -13.31 -15.62
C ASP A 54 6.50 -13.74 -15.62
N GLY A 55 5.60 -12.75 -15.52
CA GLY A 55 4.16 -12.96 -15.48
C GLY A 55 3.62 -13.49 -14.14
N GLN A 56 4.46 -13.61 -13.11
CA GLN A 56 4.07 -14.10 -11.80
C GLN A 56 4.06 -12.97 -10.76
N PRO A 57 3.01 -12.88 -9.92
CA PRO A 57 2.97 -11.97 -8.78
C PRO A 57 4.11 -12.26 -7.79
N ARG A 58 4.82 -11.20 -7.39
CA ARG A 58 5.94 -11.22 -6.45
C ARG A 58 5.85 -10.01 -5.50
N GLY A 59 6.53 -10.12 -4.36
CA GLY A 59 6.63 -9.05 -3.38
C GLY A 59 6.15 -9.49 -2.00
N VAL A 60 6.50 -8.68 -1.00
CA VAL A 60 6.18 -8.94 0.41
C VAL A 60 4.68 -9.08 0.63
N ASP A 61 3.90 -8.16 0.03
CA ASP A 61 2.44 -8.16 0.19
C ASP A 61 1.80 -9.36 -0.52
N VAL A 62 2.37 -9.79 -1.67
CA VAL A 62 1.91 -10.98 -2.38
C VAL A 62 2.16 -12.24 -1.56
N ASP A 63 3.35 -12.37 -0.96
CA ASP A 63 3.69 -13.54 -0.15
C ASP A 63 2.89 -13.57 1.15
N MET A 64 2.68 -12.40 1.79
CA MET A 64 1.79 -12.29 2.96
C MET A 64 0.34 -12.64 2.59
N ALA A 65 -0.18 -12.12 1.48
CA ALA A 65 -1.55 -12.42 1.04
C ALA A 65 -1.75 -13.91 0.72
N ARG A 66 -0.71 -14.58 0.21
CA ARG A 66 -0.74 -16.04 -0.02
C ARG A 66 -0.85 -16.80 1.29
N GLU A 67 -0.05 -16.45 2.29
CA GLU A 67 -0.14 -17.04 3.64
C GLU A 67 -1.51 -16.79 4.30
N LEU A 68 -2.08 -15.58 4.13
CA LEU A 68 -3.42 -15.26 4.63
C LEU A 68 -4.51 -16.12 3.94
N ALA A 69 -4.45 -16.25 2.62
CA ALA A 69 -5.38 -17.09 1.86
C ALA A 69 -5.24 -18.57 2.25
N ASP A 70 -4.02 -19.08 2.31
CA ASP A 70 -3.73 -20.48 2.70
C ASP A 70 -4.21 -20.76 4.12
N GLY A 71 -4.06 -19.82 5.06
CA GLY A 71 -4.54 -19.93 6.44
C GLY A 71 -6.07 -20.04 6.56
N LEU A 72 -6.80 -19.51 5.56
CA LEU A 72 -8.24 -19.66 5.45
C LEU A 72 -8.66 -20.85 4.56
N GLY A 73 -7.71 -21.61 4.00
CA GLY A 73 -7.99 -22.68 3.05
C GLY A 73 -8.45 -22.20 1.67
N LEU A 74 -8.11 -20.96 1.29
CA LEU A 74 -8.50 -20.30 0.05
C LEU A 74 -7.32 -20.16 -0.92
N LYS A 75 -7.62 -19.96 -2.20
CA LYS A 75 -6.64 -19.57 -3.20
C LYS A 75 -6.57 -18.05 -3.29
N LEU A 76 -5.35 -17.51 -3.41
CA LEU A 76 -5.14 -16.09 -3.66
C LEU A 76 -5.52 -15.72 -5.09
N ASP A 77 -6.36 -14.69 -5.26
CA ASP A 77 -6.61 -13.99 -6.52
C ASP A 77 -6.18 -12.52 -6.34
N VAL A 78 -5.13 -12.11 -7.06
CA VAL A 78 -4.57 -10.76 -6.96
C VAL A 78 -5.34 -9.81 -7.86
N LEU A 79 -6.00 -8.84 -7.26
CA LEU A 79 -6.61 -7.72 -7.97
C LEU A 79 -5.61 -6.55 -8.03
N TRP A 80 -5.01 -6.34 -9.19
CA TRP A 80 -4.06 -5.26 -9.39
C TRP A 80 -4.75 -3.89 -9.41
N VAL A 81 -4.26 -3.01 -8.54
CA VAL A 81 -4.73 -1.63 -8.36
C VAL A 81 -3.76 -0.68 -9.06
N ALA A 82 -4.28 0.11 -10.00
CA ALA A 82 -3.61 1.35 -10.39
C ALA A 82 -4.09 2.44 -9.43
N PRO A 83 -3.20 3.17 -8.76
CA PRO A 83 -3.60 4.20 -7.80
C PRO A 83 -4.41 5.30 -8.49
N ASP A 84 -5.49 5.76 -7.84
CA ASP A 84 -6.27 6.93 -8.21
C ASP A 84 -5.66 8.19 -7.53
N GLU A 85 -6.35 9.31 -7.52
CA GLU A 85 -5.85 10.56 -6.95
C GLU A 85 -5.56 10.46 -5.45
N THR A 86 -6.37 9.68 -4.72
CA THR A 86 -6.20 9.47 -3.27
C THR A 86 -6.48 8.02 -2.88
N LEU A 87 -5.93 7.61 -1.74
CA LEU A 87 -6.24 6.31 -1.16
C LEU A 87 -7.73 6.14 -0.80
N ASP A 88 -8.44 7.24 -0.47
CA ASP A 88 -9.89 7.19 -0.25
C ASP A 88 -10.62 6.79 -1.55
N ASP A 89 -10.13 7.23 -2.70
CA ASP A 89 -10.65 6.83 -4.01
C ASP A 89 -10.36 5.37 -4.32
N ASP A 90 -9.17 4.88 -3.99
CA ASP A 90 -8.81 3.47 -4.14
C ASP A 90 -9.70 2.57 -3.29
N LEU A 91 -9.91 2.92 -2.01
CA LEU A 91 -10.83 2.19 -1.14
C LEU A 91 -12.26 2.18 -1.70
N ARG A 92 -12.74 3.31 -2.20
CA ARG A 92 -14.04 3.39 -2.87
C ARG A 92 -14.11 2.46 -4.08
N ASN A 93 -13.10 2.51 -4.94
CA ASN A 93 -13.08 1.82 -6.22
C ASN A 93 -12.90 0.30 -6.07
N PHE A 94 -12.18 -0.16 -5.05
CA PHE A 94 -11.81 -1.58 -4.94
C PHE A 94 -12.51 -2.33 -3.80
N ILE A 95 -13.09 -1.61 -2.81
CA ILE A 95 -13.72 -2.26 -1.65
C ILE A 95 -15.26 -2.20 -1.68
N TRP A 96 -15.88 -1.10 -2.16
CA TRP A 96 -17.33 -0.99 -2.00
C TRP A 96 -18.12 -0.49 -3.19
N LYS A 97 -17.59 0.40 -4.05
CA LYS A 97 -18.36 0.98 -5.16
C LYS A 97 -18.04 0.36 -6.51
N GLY A 98 -16.77 -0.01 -6.73
CA GLY A 98 -16.24 -0.38 -8.03
C GLY A 98 -15.76 0.83 -8.83
N HIS A 99 -14.68 0.63 -9.58
CA HIS A 99 -14.12 1.64 -10.47
C HIS A 99 -15.07 1.91 -11.66
N TYR A 100 -15.24 3.16 -12.09
CA TYR A 100 -16.21 3.53 -13.11
C TYR A 100 -16.06 2.80 -14.46
N LEU A 101 -14.84 2.36 -14.82
CA LEU A 101 -14.57 1.53 -16.01
C LEU A 101 -14.80 0.04 -15.76
N ARG A 102 -14.82 -0.41 -14.51
CA ARG A 102 -14.97 -1.83 -14.10
C ARG A 102 -15.82 -1.92 -12.83
N PRO A 103 -17.08 -1.50 -12.85
CA PRO A 103 -17.89 -1.33 -11.65
C PRO A 103 -18.15 -2.65 -10.90
N ASN A 104 -18.06 -3.80 -11.58
CA ASN A 104 -18.34 -5.12 -10.97
C ASN A 104 -17.07 -5.82 -10.45
N VAL A 105 -15.93 -5.11 -10.40
CA VAL A 105 -14.67 -5.68 -9.92
C VAL A 105 -14.36 -5.11 -8.54
N LEU A 106 -14.66 -5.91 -7.50
CA LEU A 106 -14.32 -5.60 -6.12
C LEU A 106 -13.38 -6.67 -5.55
N ALA A 107 -12.48 -6.24 -4.68
CA ALA A 107 -11.70 -7.11 -3.81
C ALA A 107 -12.48 -7.44 -2.52
N ASP A 108 -12.06 -8.49 -1.83
CA ASP A 108 -12.56 -8.82 -0.50
C ASP A 108 -11.79 -8.06 0.58
N VAL A 109 -10.49 -7.83 0.34
CA VAL A 109 -9.56 -7.12 1.22
C VAL A 109 -8.56 -6.32 0.39
N MET A 110 -8.15 -5.16 0.89
CA MET A 110 -7.07 -4.34 0.34
C MET A 110 -5.93 -4.23 1.34
N LEU A 111 -4.69 -4.36 0.86
CA LEU A 111 -3.47 -4.24 1.66
C LEU A 111 -2.90 -2.82 1.63
N ARG A 112 -1.94 -2.53 2.52
CA ARG A 112 -1.20 -1.26 2.65
C ARG A 112 -2.07 -0.04 2.91
N VAL A 113 -3.11 -0.24 3.70
CA VAL A 113 -3.97 0.85 4.16
C VAL A 113 -3.42 1.38 5.49
N PRO A 114 -3.30 2.71 5.70
CA PRO A 114 -2.87 3.26 6.98
C PRO A 114 -3.77 2.79 8.11
N TYR A 115 -3.14 2.24 9.16
CA TYR A 115 -3.83 1.83 10.38
C TYR A 115 -3.69 2.93 11.43
N ASP A 116 -4.49 3.99 11.28
CA ASP A 116 -4.53 5.09 12.24
C ASP A 116 -5.94 5.73 12.33
N ARG A 117 -6.19 6.34 13.48
CA ARG A 117 -7.51 6.95 13.76
C ARG A 117 -7.81 8.15 12.87
N GLU A 118 -6.81 8.97 12.56
CA GLU A 118 -7.00 10.17 11.75
C GLU A 118 -7.50 9.80 10.36
N PHE A 119 -6.87 8.83 9.73
CA PHE A 119 -7.29 8.33 8.41
C PHE A 119 -8.64 7.60 8.49
N SER A 120 -8.85 6.72 9.47
CA SER A 120 -10.08 5.92 9.59
C SER A 120 -11.32 6.77 9.86
N TYR A 121 -11.17 7.91 10.58
CA TYR A 121 -12.27 8.81 10.94
C TYR A 121 -12.22 10.15 10.20
N LYS A 122 -11.50 10.21 9.08
CA LYS A 122 -11.41 11.38 8.21
C LYS A 122 -12.81 11.81 7.76
N ARG A 123 -13.08 13.12 7.80
CA ARG A 123 -14.36 13.70 7.42
C ARG A 123 -14.20 14.62 6.22
N ASN A 124 -15.24 14.65 5.40
CA ASN A 124 -15.37 15.62 4.31
C ASN A 124 -15.81 17.01 4.84
N GLU A 125 -15.95 17.96 3.95
CA GLU A 125 -16.38 19.34 4.28
C GLU A 125 -17.79 19.41 4.92
N LEU A 126 -18.62 18.40 4.70
CA LEU A 126 -19.96 18.29 5.27
C LEU A 126 -19.95 17.61 6.65
N GLY A 127 -18.79 17.16 7.14
CA GLY A 127 -18.64 16.46 8.41
C GLY A 127 -18.98 14.95 8.34
N GLU A 128 -19.20 14.38 7.15
CA GLU A 128 -19.48 12.97 6.93
C GLU A 128 -18.18 12.17 6.89
N LEU A 129 -18.19 10.93 7.37
CA LEU A 129 -17.03 10.04 7.28
C LEU A 129 -16.79 9.65 5.82
N ILE A 130 -15.56 9.87 5.33
CA ILE A 130 -15.18 9.52 3.95
C ILE A 130 -15.14 8.01 3.77
N ASN A 131 -14.61 7.29 4.76
CA ASN A 131 -14.42 5.84 4.73
C ASN A 131 -15.45 5.09 5.59
N GLU A 132 -16.70 5.58 5.65
CA GLU A 132 -17.78 5.00 6.46
C GLU A 132 -18.03 3.52 6.15
N LEU A 133 -17.91 3.12 4.88
CA LEU A 133 -18.15 1.77 4.40
C LEU A 133 -16.91 0.86 4.45
N VAL A 134 -15.84 1.30 5.12
CA VAL A 134 -14.57 0.57 5.18
C VAL A 134 -14.13 0.37 6.63
N VAL A 135 -13.66 -0.82 6.94
CA VAL A 135 -13.03 -1.15 8.23
C VAL A 135 -11.55 -1.40 8.01
N MET A 136 -10.70 -0.56 8.63
CA MET A 136 -9.26 -0.75 8.69
C MET A 136 -8.92 -1.63 9.89
N PHE A 137 -8.08 -2.66 9.68
CA PHE A 137 -7.78 -3.67 10.68
C PHE A 137 -6.42 -4.32 10.45
N GLY A 138 -5.97 -5.14 11.38
CA GLY A 138 -4.81 -6.01 11.25
C GLY A 138 -3.53 -5.26 10.87
N PRO A 139 -3.02 -4.36 11.72
CA PRO A 139 -1.74 -3.71 11.44
C PRO A 139 -0.65 -4.77 11.35
N TYR A 140 0.13 -4.75 10.25
CA TYR A 140 1.11 -5.78 9.98
C TYR A 140 2.53 -5.28 9.77
N GLN A 141 2.73 -3.99 9.48
CA GLN A 141 4.04 -3.38 9.23
C GLN A 141 4.07 -1.96 9.77
N ARG A 142 5.19 -1.57 10.39
CA ARG A 142 5.53 -0.16 10.63
C ARG A 142 6.45 0.34 9.53
N GLU A 143 6.07 1.42 8.87
CA GLU A 143 6.82 2.05 7.79
C GLU A 143 7.30 3.44 8.21
N ARG A 144 8.35 3.94 7.54
CA ARG A 144 8.91 5.28 7.75
C ARG A 144 9.62 5.80 6.52
N TRP A 145 9.87 7.09 6.50
CA TRP A 145 10.76 7.69 5.50
C TRP A 145 12.21 7.37 5.82
N GLN A 146 13.02 7.21 4.77
CA GLN A 146 14.43 6.89 4.86
C GLN A 146 15.20 7.59 3.76
N SER A 147 16.39 8.15 4.09
CA SER A 147 17.34 8.59 3.08
C SER A 147 18.47 7.57 2.95
N ALA A 148 18.96 7.43 1.72
CA ALA A 148 20.21 6.73 1.42
C ALA A 148 21.17 7.70 0.71
N PHE A 149 22.49 7.49 0.84
CA PHE A 149 23.50 8.34 0.25
C PHE A 149 24.73 7.54 -0.19
N ASP A 150 25.54 8.12 -1.07
CA ASP A 150 26.81 7.55 -1.52
C ASP A 150 27.97 8.17 -0.72
N ASP A 151 28.67 7.37 0.09
CA ASP A 151 29.74 7.82 0.99
C ASP A 151 31.02 8.29 0.24
N ARG A 152 31.11 8.03 -1.05
CA ARG A 152 32.17 8.56 -1.92
C ARG A 152 32.01 10.06 -2.19
N ARG A 153 30.78 10.59 -2.15
CA ARG A 153 30.42 11.97 -2.45
C ARG A 153 29.95 12.75 -1.23
N LEU A 154 29.26 12.08 -0.33
CA LEU A 154 28.70 12.66 0.90
C LEU A 154 29.04 11.77 2.09
N LYS A 155 29.98 12.21 2.92
CA LYS A 155 30.54 11.37 4.00
C LYS A 155 29.51 10.91 5.04
N GLU A 156 28.55 11.77 5.36
CA GLU A 156 27.52 11.52 6.35
C GLU A 156 26.30 12.43 6.14
N VAL A 157 25.15 12.02 6.62
CA VAL A 157 23.91 12.81 6.58
C VAL A 157 23.38 12.95 8.02
N PRO A 158 24.00 13.82 8.86
CA PRO A 158 23.56 14.00 10.25
C PRO A 158 22.20 14.70 10.35
N THR A 159 21.81 15.43 9.33
CA THR A 159 20.51 16.10 9.20
C THR A 159 20.20 16.33 7.73
N VAL A 160 18.93 16.40 7.38
CA VAL A 160 18.49 16.73 6.00
C VAL A 160 18.95 18.11 5.52
N ALA A 161 19.37 19.01 6.42
CA ALA A 161 19.90 20.31 6.06
C ALA A 161 21.15 20.24 5.17
N VAL A 162 21.87 19.11 5.16
CA VAL A 162 23.04 18.88 4.28
C VAL A 162 22.63 18.93 2.79
N PHE A 163 21.40 18.60 2.46
CA PHE A 163 20.86 18.64 1.10
C PHE A 163 20.65 20.07 0.56
N GLN A 164 20.92 21.12 1.34
CA GLN A 164 21.07 22.46 0.80
C GLN A 164 22.31 22.61 -0.09
N TYR A 165 23.29 21.72 0.06
CA TYR A 165 24.60 21.76 -0.61
C TYR A 165 24.89 20.50 -1.44
N HIS A 166 24.10 19.46 -1.30
CA HIS A 166 24.24 18.18 -1.96
C HIS A 166 22.97 17.80 -2.72
N PRO A 167 23.06 17.44 -4.00
CA PRO A 167 21.89 17.07 -4.77
C PRO A 167 21.23 15.81 -4.23
N VAL A 168 19.91 15.84 -4.10
CA VAL A 168 19.09 14.75 -3.62
C VAL A 168 17.99 14.42 -4.62
N GLY A 169 17.81 13.11 -4.89
CA GLY A 169 16.79 12.58 -5.79
C GLY A 169 15.56 12.08 -5.02
N VAL A 170 14.38 12.41 -5.52
CA VAL A 170 13.10 11.92 -4.98
C VAL A 170 12.14 11.60 -6.12
N GLU A 171 11.14 10.78 -5.82
CA GLU A 171 10.00 10.61 -6.72
C GLU A 171 9.17 11.90 -6.79
N VAL A 172 8.77 12.29 -8.01
CA VAL A 172 7.90 13.44 -8.24
C VAL A 172 6.54 13.25 -7.54
N GLU A 173 5.97 14.34 -7.02
CA GLU A 173 4.65 14.34 -6.34
C GLU A 173 4.56 13.44 -5.10
N SER A 174 5.70 12.96 -4.59
CA SER A 174 5.77 12.18 -3.36
C SER A 174 5.85 13.07 -2.11
N VAL A 175 5.57 12.50 -0.93
CA VAL A 175 5.75 13.20 0.36
C VAL A 175 7.20 13.68 0.54
N PRO A 176 8.27 12.90 0.24
CA PRO A 176 9.64 13.41 0.23
C PRO A 176 9.84 14.61 -0.70
N SER A 177 9.22 14.62 -1.88
CA SER A 177 9.29 15.74 -2.83
C SER A 177 8.73 17.03 -2.23
N PHE A 178 7.51 16.99 -1.67
CA PHE A 178 6.88 18.15 -1.03
C PHE A 178 7.64 18.61 0.22
N TYR A 179 8.10 17.65 1.03
CA TYR A 179 8.87 17.94 2.24
C TYR A 179 10.19 18.67 1.91
N LEU A 180 11.04 18.08 1.05
CA LEU A 180 12.34 18.64 0.73
C LEU A 180 12.25 19.94 -0.08
N SER A 181 11.18 20.15 -0.83
CA SER A 181 10.95 21.43 -1.53
C SER A 181 10.55 22.58 -0.59
N SER A 182 9.95 22.29 0.58
CA SER A 182 9.40 23.31 1.49
C SER A 182 10.19 23.52 2.78
N VAL A 183 10.84 22.47 3.29
CA VAL A 183 11.58 22.55 4.57
C VAL A 183 12.70 23.61 4.51
N PHE A 184 13.00 24.21 5.67
CA PHE A 184 13.93 25.32 5.81
C PHE A 184 13.63 26.51 4.86
N GLY A 185 12.34 26.78 4.58
CA GLY A 185 11.90 27.86 3.71
C GLY A 185 12.30 27.65 2.24
N GLY A 186 12.31 26.39 1.77
CA GLY A 186 12.57 26.04 0.37
C GLY A 186 14.04 26.12 -0.06
N ARG A 187 14.98 26.19 0.87
CA ARG A 187 16.42 26.34 0.57
C ARG A 187 17.03 25.16 -0.19
N MET A 188 16.39 23.97 -0.11
CA MET A 188 16.84 22.77 -0.77
C MET A 188 16.35 22.64 -2.21
N SER A 189 15.38 23.45 -2.65
CA SER A 189 14.74 23.33 -3.97
C SER A 189 15.69 23.32 -5.16
N LYS A 190 16.86 23.98 -5.04
CA LYS A 190 17.87 24.02 -6.10
C LYS A 190 18.69 22.72 -6.25
N MET A 191 18.74 21.93 -5.16
CA MET A 191 19.46 20.66 -5.09
C MET A 191 18.53 19.47 -5.18
N LEU A 192 17.21 19.70 -5.26
CA LEU A 192 16.19 18.67 -5.35
C LEU A 192 15.96 18.29 -6.81
N HIS A 193 16.15 17.02 -7.11
CA HIS A 193 15.91 16.42 -8.43
C HIS A 193 14.73 15.44 -8.37
N HIS A 194 13.81 15.58 -9.32
CA HIS A 194 12.61 14.78 -9.39
C HIS A 194 12.74 13.67 -10.43
N TYR A 195 12.35 12.47 -10.07
CA TYR A 195 12.39 11.26 -10.89
C TYR A 195 10.99 10.61 -10.93
N PRO A 196 10.70 9.76 -11.93
CA PRO A 196 9.40 9.13 -12.06
C PRO A 196 9.13 8.03 -11.03
N SER A 197 10.15 7.59 -10.28
CA SER A 197 10.02 6.56 -9.25
C SER A 197 11.20 6.59 -8.28
N PRO A 198 11.08 5.97 -7.08
CA PRO A 198 12.20 5.80 -6.15
C PRO A 198 13.37 5.01 -6.78
N GLN A 199 13.06 4.03 -7.65
CA GLN A 199 14.07 3.26 -8.38
C GLN A 199 14.89 4.13 -9.31
N ALA A 200 14.24 5.05 -10.02
CA ALA A 200 14.93 5.99 -10.92
C ALA A 200 15.78 7.00 -10.13
N ALA A 201 15.29 7.51 -9.00
CA ALA A 201 16.06 8.38 -8.11
C ALA A 201 17.29 7.68 -7.54
N PHE A 202 17.15 6.42 -7.14
CA PHE A 202 18.25 5.60 -6.64
C PHE A 202 19.29 5.29 -7.73
N ALA A 203 18.84 4.97 -8.95
CA ALA A 203 19.73 4.76 -10.10
C ALA A 203 20.54 6.02 -10.43
N ALA A 204 19.93 7.20 -10.34
CA ALA A 204 20.63 8.48 -10.50
C ALA A 204 21.70 8.69 -9.41
N MET A 205 21.43 8.27 -8.17
CA MET A 205 22.45 8.27 -7.10
C MET A 205 23.61 7.32 -7.42
N GLN A 206 23.34 6.12 -7.92
CA GLN A 206 24.38 5.19 -8.35
C GLN A 206 25.21 5.74 -9.52
N ALA A 207 24.57 6.45 -10.46
CA ALA A 207 25.22 7.11 -11.58
C ALA A 207 26.03 8.38 -11.19
N GLY A 208 25.83 8.89 -9.96
CA GLY A 208 26.52 10.09 -9.48
C GLY A 208 25.87 11.40 -9.92
N GLU A 209 24.64 11.36 -10.40
CA GLU A 209 23.85 12.55 -10.75
C GLU A 209 23.32 13.27 -9.51
N VAL A 210 23.00 12.49 -8.44
CA VAL A 210 22.65 12.98 -7.11
C VAL A 210 23.50 12.28 -6.05
N ASP A 211 23.66 12.88 -4.88
CA ASP A 211 24.47 12.35 -3.79
C ASP A 211 23.67 11.48 -2.83
N ALA A 212 22.36 11.68 -2.80
CA ALA A 212 21.43 10.98 -1.92
C ALA A 212 20.07 10.78 -2.59
N THR A 213 19.25 9.93 -2.00
CA THR A 213 17.82 9.76 -2.34
C THR A 213 16.98 9.56 -1.07
N MET A 214 15.68 9.88 -1.14
CA MET A 214 14.74 9.69 -0.04
C MET A 214 13.45 9.02 -0.55
N ALA A 215 13.06 7.94 0.12
CA ALA A 215 11.84 7.17 -0.18
C ALA A 215 11.33 6.46 1.08
N MET A 216 10.38 5.55 0.98
CA MET A 216 10.01 4.67 2.10
C MET A 216 11.16 3.72 2.43
N ARG A 217 11.29 3.37 3.72
CA ARG A 217 12.40 2.54 4.17
C ARG A 217 12.46 1.19 3.46
N GLY A 218 11.32 0.52 3.27
CA GLY A 218 11.32 -0.76 2.56
C GLY A 218 11.81 -0.65 1.12
N GLU A 219 11.49 0.44 0.40
CA GLU A 219 12.02 0.70 -0.94
C GLU A 219 13.54 0.89 -0.91
N ILE A 220 14.03 1.71 0.03
CA ILE A 220 15.47 1.94 0.20
C ILE A 220 16.21 0.65 0.57
N ASP A 221 15.71 -0.13 1.52
CA ASP A 221 16.31 -1.41 1.93
C ASP A 221 16.44 -2.37 0.73
N TRP A 222 15.37 -2.49 -0.07
CA TRP A 222 15.36 -3.33 -1.26
C TRP A 222 16.36 -2.87 -2.32
N LEU A 223 16.40 -1.57 -2.60
CA LEU A 223 17.32 -0.98 -3.60
C LEU A 223 18.77 -1.14 -3.17
N LEU A 224 19.10 -0.92 -1.90
CA LEU A 224 20.43 -1.17 -1.35
C LEU A 224 20.81 -2.66 -1.47
N LYS A 225 19.89 -3.57 -1.20
CA LYS A 225 20.10 -5.01 -1.35
C LYS A 225 20.38 -5.39 -2.80
N GLN A 226 19.62 -4.82 -3.75
CA GLN A 226 19.82 -5.07 -5.19
C GLN A 226 21.18 -4.50 -5.68
N ALA A 227 21.53 -3.30 -5.24
CA ALA A 227 22.78 -2.65 -5.63
C ALA A 227 24.01 -3.41 -5.14
N ASN A 228 23.93 -4.02 -3.97
CA ASN A 228 25.06 -4.73 -3.32
C ASN A 228 26.37 -3.93 -3.33
N ASP A 229 26.27 -2.60 -3.17
CA ASP A 229 27.39 -1.65 -3.14
C ASP A 229 27.59 -1.15 -1.70
N SER A 230 28.74 -1.46 -1.12
CA SER A 230 29.08 -1.08 0.26
C SER A 230 29.28 0.42 0.47
N HIS A 231 29.35 1.22 -0.58
CA HIS A 231 29.43 2.68 -0.51
C HIS A 231 28.06 3.35 -0.42
N LEU A 232 26.99 2.63 -0.71
CA LEU A 232 25.65 3.15 -0.54
C LEU A 232 25.20 2.89 0.90
N LYS A 233 24.88 3.95 1.64
CA LYS A 233 24.61 3.94 3.07
C LYS A 233 23.22 4.44 3.39
N LEU A 234 22.69 3.96 4.50
CA LEU A 234 21.49 4.54 5.11
C LEU A 234 21.90 5.78 5.92
N ALA A 235 21.08 6.81 5.82
CA ALA A 235 21.20 7.99 6.68
C ALA A 235 20.42 7.76 7.98
N GLU A 236 21.09 7.93 9.11
CA GLU A 236 20.46 7.90 10.43
C GLU A 236 20.18 9.33 10.88
N ASN A 237 19.12 9.94 10.36
CA ASN A 237 18.77 11.31 10.63
C ASN A 237 17.28 11.51 10.89
N ALA A 238 16.95 12.57 11.63
CA ALA A 238 15.58 13.02 11.79
C ALA A 238 15.13 13.88 10.60
N TYR A 239 13.81 13.97 10.44
CA TYR A 239 13.16 14.80 9.43
C TYR A 239 12.37 15.93 10.13
N PRO A 240 13.04 17.04 10.53
CA PRO A 240 12.39 18.14 11.24
C PRO A 240 11.25 18.73 10.40
N ASP A 241 10.18 19.16 11.03
CA ASP A 241 9.00 19.76 10.41
C ASP A 241 8.26 18.85 9.40
N MET A 242 8.66 17.58 9.29
CA MET A 242 7.92 16.58 8.54
C MET A 242 6.75 16.07 9.37
N GLY A 243 5.54 16.11 8.84
CA GLY A 243 4.34 15.69 9.53
C GLY A 243 4.40 14.24 10.02
N LYS A 244 3.85 13.30 9.29
CA LYS A 244 3.91 11.87 9.66
C LYS A 244 5.21 11.24 9.17
N GLN A 245 6.11 10.94 10.09
CA GLN A 245 7.41 10.31 9.78
C GLN A 245 7.38 8.79 9.86
N VAL A 246 6.47 8.25 10.68
CA VAL A 246 6.28 6.82 10.94
C VAL A 246 4.80 6.53 10.94
N TRP A 247 4.39 5.41 10.35
CA TRP A 247 3.00 4.97 10.35
C TRP A 247 2.90 3.46 10.30
N ASP A 248 1.78 2.93 10.82
CA ASP A 248 1.47 1.52 10.74
C ASP A 248 0.58 1.27 9.51
N LEU A 249 0.84 0.17 8.82
CA LEU A 249 0.08 -0.32 7.67
C LEU A 249 -0.71 -1.55 8.06
N GLY A 250 -1.96 -1.57 7.67
CA GLY A 250 -2.88 -2.67 7.87
C GLY A 250 -3.65 -3.00 6.60
N MET A 251 -4.79 -3.60 6.79
CA MET A 251 -5.70 -4.05 5.75
C MET A 251 -7.04 -3.32 5.84
N ALA A 252 -7.82 -3.38 4.76
CA ALA A 252 -9.18 -2.85 4.73
C ALA A 252 -10.15 -3.82 4.09
N VAL A 253 -11.34 -3.94 4.68
CA VAL A 253 -12.49 -4.69 4.15
C VAL A 253 -13.71 -3.78 4.10
N HIS A 254 -14.73 -4.18 3.35
CA HIS A 254 -16.05 -3.55 3.45
C HIS A 254 -16.63 -3.71 4.86
N GLU A 255 -17.34 -2.71 5.36
CA GLU A 255 -17.87 -2.67 6.72
C GLU A 255 -18.82 -3.83 7.08
N SER A 256 -19.52 -4.38 6.07
CA SER A 256 -20.37 -5.58 6.25
C SER A 256 -19.56 -6.87 6.38
N ASN A 257 -18.24 -6.85 6.14
CA ASN A 257 -17.37 -8.02 6.11
C ASN A 257 -16.43 -8.12 7.31
N ARG A 258 -16.87 -7.64 8.49
CA ARG A 258 -16.07 -7.71 9.73
C ARG A 258 -15.68 -9.13 10.10
N GLN A 259 -16.49 -10.12 9.73
CA GLN A 259 -16.18 -11.53 9.95
C GLN A 259 -14.94 -11.96 9.18
N LEU A 260 -14.76 -11.49 7.94
CA LEU A 260 -13.53 -11.71 7.17
C LEU A 260 -12.33 -11.04 7.85
N ALA A 261 -12.50 -9.80 8.36
CA ALA A 261 -11.44 -9.12 9.08
C ALA A 261 -10.95 -9.94 10.29
N TYR A 262 -11.85 -10.42 11.13
CA TYR A 262 -11.50 -11.27 12.28
C TYR A 262 -10.84 -12.59 11.86
N ALA A 263 -11.30 -13.20 10.77
CA ALA A 263 -10.71 -14.44 10.27
C ALA A 263 -9.27 -14.21 9.76
N LEU A 264 -9.02 -13.09 9.05
CA LEU A 264 -7.69 -12.71 8.58
C LEU A 264 -6.76 -12.33 9.74
N GLU A 265 -7.25 -11.61 10.76
CA GLU A 265 -6.46 -11.31 11.97
C GLU A 265 -6.04 -12.59 12.69
N GLY A 266 -6.93 -13.59 12.77
CA GLY A 266 -6.61 -14.90 13.35
C GLY A 266 -5.48 -15.65 12.64
N VAL A 267 -5.23 -15.37 11.35
CA VAL A 267 -4.08 -15.90 10.60
C VAL A 267 -2.87 -14.98 10.74
N LEU A 268 -3.07 -13.66 10.67
CA LEU A 268 -2.01 -12.65 10.70
C LEU A 268 -1.26 -12.63 12.04
N GLU A 269 -1.98 -12.67 13.17
CA GLU A 269 -1.38 -12.56 14.50
C GLU A 269 -0.32 -13.64 14.77
N PRO A 270 -0.56 -14.94 14.50
CA PRO A 270 0.50 -15.95 14.56
C PRO A 270 1.65 -15.69 13.58
N MET A 271 1.39 -15.16 12.37
CA MET A 271 2.46 -14.83 11.41
C MET A 271 3.41 -13.76 11.98
N ILE A 272 2.89 -12.80 12.72
CA ILE A 272 3.68 -11.74 13.37
C ILE A 272 4.43 -12.33 14.57
N THR A 273 3.73 -12.94 15.51
CA THR A 273 4.30 -13.39 16.79
C THR A 273 5.29 -14.55 16.66
N GLU A 274 5.12 -15.42 15.67
CA GLU A 274 6.05 -16.51 15.33
C GLU A 274 7.20 -16.04 14.41
N GLY A 275 7.21 -14.77 13.99
CA GLY A 275 8.25 -14.20 13.15
C GLY A 275 8.19 -14.68 11.68
N ARG A 276 7.09 -15.28 11.21
CA ARG A 276 6.92 -15.67 9.80
C ARG A 276 6.88 -14.46 8.89
N LEU A 277 6.17 -13.41 9.30
CA LEU A 277 6.13 -12.17 8.53
C LEU A 277 7.51 -11.51 8.45
N ALA A 278 8.28 -11.46 9.55
CA ALA A 278 9.64 -10.96 9.54
C ALA A 278 10.56 -11.75 8.56
N LYS A 279 10.35 -13.06 8.43
CA LYS A 279 11.09 -13.89 7.45
C LYS A 279 10.72 -13.55 6.01
N ILE A 280 9.45 -13.28 5.72
CA ILE A 280 9.01 -12.82 4.39
C ILE A 280 9.76 -11.52 4.04
N TYR A 281 9.75 -10.52 4.94
CA TYR A 281 10.47 -9.25 4.74
C TYR A 281 11.97 -9.46 4.51
N ALA A 282 12.62 -10.26 5.35
CA ALA A 282 14.05 -10.58 5.24
C ALA A 282 14.39 -11.27 3.90
N GLY A 283 13.48 -12.07 3.34
CA GLY A 283 13.63 -12.69 2.01
C GLY A 283 13.82 -11.67 0.89
N TYR A 284 13.21 -10.50 1.01
CA TYR A 284 13.39 -9.38 0.09
C TYR A 284 14.52 -8.42 0.51
N GLY A 285 15.19 -8.68 1.64
CA GLY A 285 16.26 -7.83 2.18
C GLY A 285 15.74 -6.63 2.98
N LEU A 286 14.49 -6.66 3.38
CA LEU A 286 13.84 -5.59 4.14
C LEU A 286 13.99 -5.80 5.63
N ARG A 287 14.15 -4.71 6.38
CA ARG A 287 14.04 -4.70 7.83
C ARG A 287 12.56 -4.65 8.22
N TYR A 288 12.11 -5.68 8.89
CA TYR A 288 10.76 -5.71 9.45
C TYR A 288 10.71 -4.90 10.75
N GLU A 289 9.69 -4.07 10.89
CA GLU A 289 9.42 -3.35 12.14
C GLU A 289 7.98 -3.63 12.56
N LEU A 290 7.82 -4.04 13.82
CA LEU A 290 6.51 -4.34 14.40
C LEU A 290 5.63 -3.09 14.44
N PRO A 291 4.34 -3.19 14.12
CA PRO A 291 3.37 -2.14 14.39
C PRO A 291 3.31 -1.75 15.86
N GLY A 292 2.92 -0.50 16.15
CA GLY A 292 2.83 0.02 17.50
C GLY A 292 2.02 -0.82 18.45
N LEU A 293 0.91 -1.36 17.97
CA LEU A 293 0.04 -2.26 18.74
C LEU A 293 0.82 -3.43 19.37
N TYR A 294 1.72 -4.07 18.62
CA TYR A 294 2.51 -5.21 19.11
C TYR A 294 3.72 -4.78 19.92
N GLN A 295 4.32 -3.62 19.63
CA GLN A 295 5.41 -3.06 20.46
C GLN A 295 4.92 -2.72 21.86
N ASP A 296 3.72 -2.17 22.00
CA ASP A 296 3.14 -1.85 23.31
C ASP A 296 2.90 -3.11 24.14
N VAL A 297 2.40 -4.19 23.53
CA VAL A 297 2.21 -5.49 24.20
C VAL A 297 3.55 -6.10 24.66
N GLU A 298 4.59 -6.07 23.82
CA GLU A 298 5.92 -6.54 24.20
C GLU A 298 6.50 -5.76 25.36
N ASN A 299 6.37 -4.42 25.35
CA ASN A 299 6.83 -3.54 26.41
C ASN A 299 6.08 -3.78 27.73
N GLU A 300 4.77 -4.00 27.70
CA GLU A 300 3.96 -4.32 28.89
C GLU A 300 4.35 -5.67 29.49
N MET A 301 4.56 -6.69 28.65
CA MET A 301 5.03 -8.01 29.11
C MET A 301 6.44 -7.95 29.70
N ALA A 302 7.33 -7.13 29.14
CA ALA A 302 8.69 -6.94 29.67
C ALA A 302 8.70 -6.15 30.98
N ALA A 303 7.78 -5.22 31.18
CA ALA A 303 7.66 -4.41 32.40
C ALA A 303 6.96 -5.16 33.57
N GLY A 304 6.19 -6.21 33.26
CA GLY A 304 5.47 -7.03 34.25
C GLY A 304 6.26 -8.22 34.82
N ASN A 305 7.48 -8.47 34.32
CA ASN A 305 8.44 -9.43 34.81
C ASN A 305 9.57 -8.76 35.62
#